data_8da1dc070a39af26a294ca42a6fb6c6e
#
_entry.id   8da1dc070a39af26a294ca42a6fb6c6e
#
_cell.length_a   1.000
_cell.length_b   1.000
_cell.length_c   1.000
_cell.angle_alpha   90.00
_cell.angle_beta   90.00
_cell.angle_gamma   90.00
#
_symmetry.space_group_name_H-M   'P 1'
#
loop_
_entity.id
_entity.type
_entity.pdbx_description
1 polymer ?
#
loop_
_entity_poly.entity_id
_entity_poly.type
_entity_poly.pdbx_seq_one_letter_code
_entity_poly.pdbx_strand_id
1 'polypeptide(L)'
;MFRAHGSRSLGRGLASSLAAASRGSQTCTARSQFRALASVSVPPPKETTDLDQISTLPNGVRVASEALPGSFSGVGVYIEAGSRFENGYLSGVSHLVDRLAFKSTTKRSVEDMQEAVESLGGNIQCVSSRESMMYQAATFNSAVPLATELLAETIRHPRITDEEMGEELATAQYEIEEIWKKPELIIPELVHLAAFKDNTLGNPLLCPAERLPEINKQVVRGYREAFYRPERTVVAFAGVPHQQAVELATEFFGEMEARSPLSRSGSETSLESGSSASSASSSKSSLFGSSVLPLWNDPALNPTGTVPNPMQPNLTSLHLAFEGVPIASEDIYALATLNTLLGGGGSFSAGGPGKGMYSRLYTNVLNQYGWVEQCQAFNHSYTDSGLFGIQALCLPGKTQAMLDVMCQQLRGLTLSTGFQALGQQEVTRAKNQLRSSLLMNLESRMVELEDLGRQVQVHGRKIPVQEMCHKIESLTVDDLRRVASDVLGGGVVNAGKGSGSPTVVLQDVFDHTTTSTKRMTWEEIQERIYRWGLGRR
;
A
#
# COMPACT_ATOMS: atom_id res chain seq x y z
N MET A 1 -31.92 -24.88 -25.53
CA MET A 1 -33.36 -25.28 -25.62
C MET A 1 -34.18 -24.32 -24.80
N PHE A 2 -35.19 -23.76 -25.49
CA PHE A 2 -36.35 -22.94 -25.07
C PHE A 2 -36.05 -21.52 -24.62
N ARG A 3 -36.25 -20.49 -25.47
CA ARG A 3 -37.45 -19.76 -26.03
C ARG A 3 -38.19 -18.99 -24.93
N ALA A 4 -38.11 -17.69 -24.87
CA ALA A 4 -38.75 -16.61 -25.66
C ALA A 4 -40.28 -16.56 -25.56
N HIS A 5 -40.80 -15.44 -25.12
CA HIS A 5 -42.05 -14.73 -25.55
C HIS A 5 -42.38 -13.70 -24.44
N GLY A 6 -42.77 -12.50 -24.64
CA GLY A 6 -43.32 -11.79 -25.79
C GLY A 6 -44.16 -10.62 -25.30
N SER A 7 -43.88 -9.50 -25.84
CA SER A 7 -44.60 -8.23 -26.07
C SER A 7 -46.11 -8.11 -25.71
N ARG A 8 -46.50 -6.84 -25.34
CA ARG A 8 -47.58 -5.97 -25.87
C ARG A 8 -47.89 -4.87 -24.87
N SER A 9 -47.64 -3.62 -25.09
CA SER A 9 -48.24 -2.55 -25.91
C SER A 9 -49.71 -2.21 -25.56
N LEU A 10 -49.99 -0.94 -25.37
CA LEU A 10 -51.15 -0.09 -25.56
C LEU A 10 -51.21 0.94 -24.43
N GLY A 11 -51.24 2.23 -24.56
CA GLY A 11 -51.60 3.07 -25.69
C GLY A 11 -52.64 4.10 -25.25
N ARG A 12 -52.41 5.39 -25.51
CA ARG A 12 -53.37 6.52 -25.64
C ARG A 12 -54.07 6.98 -24.36
N GLY A 13 -54.26 8.27 -24.08
CA GLY A 13 -54.23 9.48 -24.90
C GLY A 13 -54.88 10.63 -24.17
N LEU A 14 -54.75 11.80 -24.82
CA LEU A 14 -55.58 13.00 -24.78
C LEU A 14 -55.28 13.99 -23.63
N ALA A 15 -54.64 15.09 -23.90
CA ALA A 15 -54.96 16.30 -24.65
C ALA A 15 -55.91 17.27 -23.93
N SER A 16 -55.38 18.49 -23.86
CA SER A 16 -56.04 19.77 -23.88
C SER A 16 -56.69 20.32 -22.58
N SER A 17 -56.14 21.45 -22.11
CA SER A 17 -56.83 22.72 -22.32
C SER A 17 -55.95 23.91 -21.93
N LEU A 18 -55.80 24.85 -22.88
CA LEU A 18 -55.33 26.19 -22.73
C LEU A 18 -56.38 27.03 -21.93
N ALA A 19 -55.92 27.81 -20.99
CA ALA A 19 -56.59 29.06 -20.62
C ALA A 19 -55.54 30.08 -20.20
N ALA A 20 -55.44 31.14 -20.92
CA ALA A 20 -54.64 32.31 -20.66
C ALA A 20 -55.29 33.16 -19.56
N ALA A 21 -54.46 33.68 -18.67
CA ALA A 21 -54.81 34.95 -17.97
C ALA A 21 -53.51 35.70 -17.67
N SER A 22 -53.51 36.90 -18.10
CA SER A 22 -52.47 37.92 -18.09
C SER A 22 -52.32 38.63 -16.75
N ARG A 23 -51.09 39.19 -16.58
CA ARG A 23 -50.72 40.37 -15.81
C ARG A 23 -50.39 40.17 -14.30
N GLY A 24 -49.15 40.58 -14.03
CA GLY A 24 -48.69 40.93 -12.69
C GLY A 24 -47.16 40.82 -12.59
N SER A 25 -46.44 41.83 -13.10
CA SER A 25 -45.02 42.01 -12.84
C SER A 25 -44.81 42.25 -11.36
N GLN A 26 -44.33 41.26 -10.63
CA GLN A 26 -43.68 41.44 -9.31
C GLN A 26 -42.26 40.89 -9.42
N THR A 27 -41.33 41.84 -9.31
CA THR A 27 -39.91 41.56 -9.16
C THR A 27 -39.70 40.76 -7.86
N CYS A 28 -39.57 39.47 -8.01
CA CYS A 28 -39.21 38.59 -6.91
C CYS A 28 -37.70 38.55 -6.83
N THR A 29 -37.09 39.35 -5.95
CA THR A 29 -35.70 39.19 -5.52
C THR A 29 -35.60 37.85 -4.83
N ALA A 30 -35.13 36.84 -5.58
CA ALA A 30 -34.77 35.56 -5.02
C ALA A 30 -33.52 35.73 -4.13
N ARG A 31 -33.76 35.97 -2.84
CA ARG A 31 -32.76 35.71 -1.81
C ARG A 31 -32.44 34.21 -1.87
N SER A 32 -31.32 33.86 -2.45
CA SER A 32 -30.73 32.52 -2.30
C SER A 32 -30.44 32.29 -0.81
N GLN A 33 -31.35 31.62 -0.13
CA GLN A 33 -31.05 31.03 1.15
C GLN A 33 -30.09 29.88 0.90
N PHE A 34 -28.78 30.17 0.99
CA PHE A 34 -27.81 29.12 1.28
C PHE A 34 -28.22 28.56 2.66
N ARG A 35 -28.91 27.41 2.64
CA ARG A 35 -29.01 26.58 3.84
C ARG A 35 -27.56 26.25 4.20
N ALA A 36 -27.08 26.84 5.29
CA ALA A 36 -25.89 26.35 5.95
C ALA A 36 -26.08 24.85 6.15
N LEU A 37 -25.22 24.06 5.54
CA LEU A 37 -25.11 22.64 5.83
C LEU A 37 -24.97 22.58 7.36
N ALA A 38 -25.93 21.95 8.00
CA ALA A 38 -25.90 21.75 9.43
C ALA A 38 -24.52 21.13 9.74
N SER A 39 -23.73 21.85 10.52
CA SER A 39 -22.56 21.26 11.15
C SER A 39 -23.10 20.09 11.97
N VAL A 40 -22.81 18.87 11.51
CA VAL A 40 -23.06 17.70 12.35
C VAL A 40 -22.15 17.90 13.54
N SER A 41 -22.76 18.35 14.65
CA SER A 41 -22.09 18.35 15.94
C SER A 41 -21.81 16.89 16.25
N VAL A 42 -20.57 16.48 16.07
CA VAL A 42 -20.09 15.21 16.60
C VAL A 42 -20.35 15.29 18.10
N PRO A 43 -21.16 14.37 18.68
CA PRO A 43 -21.35 14.36 20.12
C PRO A 43 -19.97 14.32 20.78
N PRO A 44 -19.81 14.99 21.95
CA PRO A 44 -18.55 14.93 22.68
C PRO A 44 -18.15 13.46 22.84
N PRO A 45 -16.87 13.12 22.71
CA PRO A 45 -16.42 11.75 22.83
C PRO A 45 -16.97 11.20 24.15
N LYS A 46 -17.76 10.12 24.08
CA LYS A 46 -18.00 9.29 25.26
C LYS A 46 -16.63 9.02 25.85
N GLU A 47 -16.49 9.21 27.14
CA GLU A 47 -15.30 8.84 27.89
C GLU A 47 -14.77 7.53 27.30
N THR A 48 -13.53 7.56 26.87
CA THR A 48 -12.80 6.42 26.30
C THR A 48 -12.87 5.33 27.35
N THR A 49 -13.84 4.44 27.25
CA THR A 49 -13.67 3.11 27.80
C THR A 49 -12.46 2.58 27.08
N ASP A 50 -11.39 2.23 27.80
CA ASP A 50 -10.15 1.65 27.28
C ASP A 50 -10.51 0.34 26.54
N LEU A 51 -11.02 0.47 25.30
CA LEU A 51 -11.35 -0.66 24.44
C LEU A 51 -10.08 -1.31 23.94
N ASP A 52 -9.05 -0.50 23.70
CA ASP A 52 -7.72 -0.90 23.26
C ASP A 52 -6.79 -1.09 24.45
N GLN A 53 -6.29 -2.29 24.62
CA GLN A 53 -5.35 -2.65 25.68
C GLN A 53 -4.13 -3.35 25.09
N ILE A 54 -2.96 -3.09 25.69
CA ILE A 54 -1.70 -3.68 25.26
C ILE A 54 -0.99 -4.24 26.48
N SER A 55 -0.57 -5.50 26.38
CA SER A 55 0.24 -6.19 27.38
C SER A 55 1.47 -6.82 26.73
N THR A 56 2.52 -7.02 27.51
CA THR A 56 3.71 -7.74 27.05
C THR A 56 3.86 -9.01 27.87
N LEU A 57 3.96 -10.16 27.21
CA LEU A 57 4.19 -11.45 27.84
C LEU A 57 5.62 -11.53 28.41
N PRO A 58 5.88 -12.42 29.38
CA PRO A 58 7.21 -12.56 29.97
C PRO A 58 8.34 -12.87 28.97
N ASN A 59 8.02 -13.48 27.83
CA ASN A 59 8.98 -13.78 26.77
C ASN A 59 9.23 -12.61 25.82
N GLY A 60 8.47 -11.50 25.91
CA GLY A 60 8.61 -10.31 25.08
C GLY A 60 7.57 -10.16 23.95
N VAL A 61 6.69 -11.13 23.74
CA VAL A 61 5.57 -11.01 22.79
C VAL A 61 4.62 -9.90 23.27
N ARG A 62 4.28 -8.99 22.40
CA ARG A 62 3.29 -7.93 22.66
C ARG A 62 1.90 -8.43 22.27
N VAL A 63 0.93 -8.26 23.15
CA VAL A 63 -0.47 -8.62 22.93
C VAL A 63 -1.29 -7.35 22.90
N ALA A 64 -1.97 -7.10 21.80
CA ALA A 64 -2.87 -5.96 21.65
C ALA A 64 -4.31 -6.46 21.44
N SER A 65 -5.27 -5.83 22.07
CA SER A 65 -6.68 -6.16 21.84
C SER A 65 -7.54 -4.92 21.78
N GLU A 66 -8.59 -4.99 21.00
CA GLU A 66 -9.67 -3.99 20.96
C GLU A 66 -11.00 -4.73 21.08
N ALA A 67 -11.70 -4.52 22.21
CA ALA A 67 -12.92 -5.25 22.55
C ALA A 67 -14.16 -4.69 21.84
N LEU A 68 -14.16 -4.74 20.50
CA LEU A 68 -15.26 -4.24 19.67
C LEU A 68 -16.44 -5.21 19.65
N PRO A 69 -17.70 -4.71 19.74
CA PRO A 69 -18.87 -5.57 19.66
C PRO A 69 -19.06 -6.16 18.28
N GLY A 70 -19.64 -7.37 18.20
CA GLY A 70 -19.97 -8.04 16.96
C GLY A 70 -19.91 -9.56 17.08
N SER A 71 -20.32 -10.26 16.02
CA SER A 71 -20.29 -11.72 15.93
C SER A 71 -19.00 -12.27 15.31
N PHE A 72 -18.20 -11.39 14.71
CA PHE A 72 -16.92 -11.71 14.10
C PHE A 72 -15.79 -11.06 14.87
N SER A 73 -14.70 -11.79 14.99
CA SER A 73 -13.44 -11.33 15.57
C SER A 73 -12.29 -11.49 14.57
N GLY A 74 -11.28 -10.64 14.70
CA GLY A 74 -10.03 -10.76 13.99
C GLY A 74 -8.93 -11.20 14.93
N VAL A 75 -8.04 -12.07 14.44
CA VAL A 75 -6.81 -12.47 15.10
C VAL A 75 -5.66 -12.29 14.12
N GLY A 76 -4.59 -11.62 14.53
CA GLY A 76 -3.43 -11.38 13.68
C GLY A 76 -2.12 -11.49 14.42
N VAL A 77 -1.11 -11.98 13.72
CA VAL A 77 0.27 -12.02 14.21
C VAL A 77 1.13 -11.23 13.24
N TYR A 78 1.77 -10.21 13.76
CA TYR A 78 2.60 -9.27 13.03
C TYR A 78 4.04 -9.44 13.48
N ILE A 79 4.88 -9.88 12.55
CA ILE A 79 6.29 -10.15 12.84
C ILE A 79 7.11 -9.10 12.10
N GLU A 80 7.99 -8.42 12.81
CA GLU A 80 8.95 -7.49 12.23
C GLU A 80 10.00 -8.25 11.41
N ALA A 81 9.59 -8.65 10.22
CA ALA A 81 10.32 -9.42 9.24
C ALA A 81 9.77 -8.98 7.86
N GLY A 82 10.52 -9.13 6.81
CA GLY A 82 10.11 -8.73 5.48
C GLY A 82 11.33 -8.51 4.61
N SER A 83 11.12 -8.11 3.36
CA SER A 83 12.22 -8.04 2.39
C SER A 83 13.32 -7.04 2.80
N ARG A 84 12.98 -5.95 3.52
CA ARG A 84 14.00 -4.98 3.97
C ARG A 84 15.04 -5.57 4.94
N PHE A 85 14.71 -6.65 5.64
CA PHE A 85 15.62 -7.30 6.59
C PHE A 85 16.47 -8.39 5.93
N GLU A 86 16.23 -8.69 4.66
CA GLU A 86 16.99 -9.66 3.90
C GLU A 86 18.37 -9.10 3.52
N ASN A 87 19.37 -9.96 3.57
CA ASN A 87 20.69 -9.74 3.00
C ASN A 87 20.83 -10.53 1.69
N GLY A 88 21.96 -10.44 1.01
CA GLY A 88 22.16 -11.15 -0.25
C GLY A 88 21.93 -12.67 -0.19
N TYR A 89 22.20 -13.30 0.96
CA TYR A 89 21.95 -14.74 1.18
C TYR A 89 20.44 -15.05 1.40
N LEU A 90 19.70 -14.12 2.01
CA LEU A 90 18.29 -14.27 2.33
C LEU A 90 17.36 -13.59 1.31
N SER A 91 17.91 -13.03 0.23
CA SER A 91 17.12 -12.29 -0.77
C SER A 91 16.01 -13.15 -1.36
N GLY A 92 14.77 -12.68 -1.26
CA GLY A 92 13.56 -13.33 -1.76
C GLY A 92 12.96 -14.40 -0.86
N VAL A 93 13.54 -14.65 0.33
CA VAL A 93 13.04 -15.69 1.25
C VAL A 93 11.69 -15.32 1.83
N SER A 94 11.42 -14.03 2.12
CA SER A 94 10.12 -13.59 2.64
C SER A 94 8.96 -13.95 1.71
N HIS A 95 9.18 -13.89 0.40
CA HIS A 95 8.19 -14.33 -0.61
C HIS A 95 7.88 -15.83 -0.46
N LEU A 96 8.90 -16.69 -0.32
CA LEU A 96 8.72 -18.13 -0.15
C LEU A 96 8.08 -18.47 1.21
N VAL A 97 8.44 -17.75 2.27
CA VAL A 97 7.83 -17.95 3.61
C VAL A 97 6.35 -17.61 3.60
N ASP A 98 5.94 -16.61 2.83
CA ASP A 98 4.54 -16.30 2.58
C ASP A 98 3.81 -17.48 1.91
N ARG A 99 4.38 -18.04 0.83
CA ARG A 99 3.81 -19.19 0.11
C ARG A 99 3.75 -20.47 0.94
N LEU A 100 4.70 -20.66 1.83
CA LEU A 100 4.77 -21.82 2.75
C LEU A 100 3.85 -21.68 3.98
N ALA A 101 3.10 -20.58 4.12
CA ALA A 101 2.15 -20.42 5.19
C ALA A 101 0.98 -21.42 5.07
N PHE A 102 0.51 -21.93 6.22
CA PHE A 102 -0.61 -22.87 6.32
C PHE A 102 -0.43 -24.20 5.54
N LYS A 103 0.82 -24.62 5.35
CA LYS A 103 1.18 -25.98 4.92
C LYS A 103 1.28 -26.93 6.12
N SER A 104 1.94 -28.06 5.98
CA SER A 104 2.05 -29.03 7.07
C SER A 104 2.79 -28.47 8.28
N THR A 105 2.35 -28.89 9.45
CA THR A 105 2.95 -28.57 10.74
C THR A 105 3.37 -29.85 11.45
N THR A 106 4.00 -29.73 12.61
CA THR A 106 4.31 -30.90 13.45
C THR A 106 3.07 -31.63 13.94
N LYS A 107 1.90 -30.95 13.99
CA LYS A 107 0.62 -31.49 14.48
C LYS A 107 -0.33 -31.92 13.37
N ARG A 108 -0.29 -31.24 12.21
CA ARG A 108 -1.26 -31.42 11.12
C ARG A 108 -0.57 -31.73 9.79
N SER A 109 -1.16 -32.60 8.99
CA SER A 109 -0.82 -32.74 7.57
C SER A 109 -1.29 -31.51 6.79
N VAL A 110 -0.99 -31.43 5.50
CA VAL A 110 -1.49 -30.36 4.62
C VAL A 110 -3.01 -30.42 4.52
N GLU A 111 -3.57 -31.63 4.38
CA GLU A 111 -5.00 -31.88 4.29
C GLU A 111 -5.72 -31.50 5.58
N ASP A 112 -5.17 -31.93 6.74
CA ASP A 112 -5.75 -31.58 8.06
C ASP A 112 -5.71 -30.08 8.31
N MET A 113 -4.63 -29.39 7.87
CA MET A 113 -4.53 -27.94 7.98
C MET A 113 -5.58 -27.26 7.10
N GLN A 114 -5.75 -27.70 5.86
CA GLN A 114 -6.74 -27.15 4.95
C GLN A 114 -8.17 -27.37 5.47
N GLU A 115 -8.49 -28.57 5.98
CA GLU A 115 -9.79 -28.84 6.59
C GLU A 115 -10.05 -27.94 7.80
N ALA A 116 -9.02 -27.75 8.65
CA ALA A 116 -9.12 -26.86 9.81
C ALA A 116 -9.34 -25.40 9.39
N VAL A 117 -8.63 -24.91 8.36
CA VAL A 117 -8.80 -23.57 7.81
C VAL A 117 -10.20 -23.38 7.23
N GLU A 118 -10.72 -24.35 6.46
CA GLU A 118 -12.07 -24.28 5.91
C GLU A 118 -13.15 -24.32 7.01
N SER A 119 -12.89 -25.04 8.10
CA SER A 119 -13.81 -25.12 9.25
C SER A 119 -13.98 -23.81 10.02
N LEU A 120 -13.03 -22.85 9.89
CA LEU A 120 -13.15 -21.53 10.52
C LEU A 120 -14.36 -20.74 10.01
N GLY A 121 -14.84 -21.05 8.79
CA GLY A 121 -15.94 -20.32 8.16
C GLY A 121 -15.65 -18.84 7.93
N GLY A 122 -14.39 -18.46 7.87
CA GLY A 122 -13.90 -17.10 7.74
C GLY A 122 -12.73 -16.99 6.75
N ASN A 123 -12.00 -15.89 6.83
CA ASN A 123 -10.83 -15.62 6.00
C ASN A 123 -9.55 -15.78 6.83
N ILE A 124 -8.58 -16.50 6.28
CA ILE A 124 -7.23 -16.61 6.84
C ILE A 124 -6.21 -16.36 5.73
N GLN A 125 -5.16 -15.62 6.03
CA GLN A 125 -4.12 -15.28 5.05
C GLN A 125 -2.77 -15.00 5.69
N CYS A 126 -1.72 -15.17 4.91
CA CYS A 126 -0.40 -14.62 5.16
C CYS A 126 -0.09 -13.58 4.09
N VAL A 127 0.53 -12.49 4.47
CA VAL A 127 0.96 -11.44 3.55
C VAL A 127 2.34 -10.97 3.96
N SER A 128 3.30 -11.06 3.03
CA SER A 128 4.62 -10.47 3.19
C SER A 128 4.65 -9.02 2.71
N SER A 129 5.31 -8.17 3.46
CA SER A 129 5.57 -6.78 3.08
C SER A 129 7.07 -6.45 3.23
N ARG A 130 7.46 -5.21 2.97
CA ARG A 130 8.86 -4.81 3.15
C ARG A 130 9.31 -4.85 4.62
N GLU A 131 8.43 -4.54 5.55
CA GLU A 131 8.77 -4.41 6.97
C GLU A 131 8.15 -5.47 7.88
N SER A 132 7.12 -6.18 7.42
CA SER A 132 6.35 -7.08 8.26
C SER A 132 5.87 -8.31 7.50
N MET A 133 5.88 -9.45 8.20
CA MET A 133 5.11 -10.65 7.85
C MET A 133 3.84 -10.63 8.68
N MET A 134 2.69 -10.70 8.01
CA MET A 134 1.37 -10.56 8.63
C MET A 134 0.56 -11.84 8.42
N TYR A 135 0.22 -12.50 9.50
CA TYR A 135 -0.69 -13.65 9.53
C TYR A 135 -2.00 -13.19 10.13
N GLN A 136 -3.09 -13.29 9.41
CA GLN A 136 -4.37 -12.71 9.80
C GLN A 136 -5.50 -13.70 9.59
N ALA A 137 -6.44 -13.72 10.52
CA ALA A 137 -7.69 -14.47 10.41
C ALA A 137 -8.87 -13.61 10.87
N ALA A 138 -9.98 -13.66 10.14
CA ALA A 138 -11.25 -13.13 10.60
C ALA A 138 -12.27 -14.25 10.61
N THR A 139 -12.88 -14.50 11.76
CA THR A 139 -13.74 -15.66 11.99
C THR A 139 -14.85 -15.35 12.99
N PHE A 140 -15.78 -16.29 13.21
CA PHE A 140 -16.76 -16.21 14.29
C PHE A 140 -16.06 -16.19 15.66
N ASN A 141 -16.66 -15.48 16.62
CA ASN A 141 -16.11 -15.37 17.98
C ASN A 141 -15.82 -16.75 18.62
N SER A 142 -16.64 -17.75 18.33
CA SER A 142 -16.47 -19.12 18.84
C SER A 142 -15.25 -19.85 18.27
N ALA A 143 -14.78 -19.45 17.09
CA ALA A 143 -13.65 -20.07 16.40
C ALA A 143 -12.31 -19.34 16.65
N VAL A 144 -12.30 -18.27 17.45
CA VAL A 144 -11.08 -17.50 17.78
C VAL A 144 -9.97 -18.38 18.37
N PRO A 145 -10.22 -19.31 19.31
CA PRO A 145 -9.18 -20.19 19.82
C PRO A 145 -8.54 -21.05 18.73
N LEU A 146 -9.35 -21.66 17.85
CA LEU A 146 -8.86 -22.47 16.73
C LEU A 146 -8.05 -21.60 15.74
N ALA A 147 -8.54 -20.41 15.39
CA ALA A 147 -7.80 -19.49 14.53
C ALA A 147 -6.44 -19.12 15.12
N THR A 148 -6.39 -18.84 16.43
CA THR A 148 -5.14 -18.53 17.14
C THR A 148 -4.19 -19.72 17.13
N GLU A 149 -4.70 -20.93 17.33
CA GLU A 149 -3.93 -22.18 17.25
C GLU A 149 -3.31 -22.37 15.86
N LEU A 150 -4.09 -22.23 14.78
CA LEU A 150 -3.63 -22.40 13.40
C LEU A 150 -2.54 -21.38 13.04
N LEU A 151 -2.74 -20.10 13.43
CA LEU A 151 -1.71 -19.06 13.27
C LEU A 151 -0.42 -19.41 14.02
N ALA A 152 -0.54 -19.87 15.28
CA ALA A 152 0.61 -20.25 16.08
C ALA A 152 1.34 -21.46 15.49
N GLU A 153 0.62 -22.47 15.01
CA GLU A 153 1.23 -23.67 14.42
C GLU A 153 2.03 -23.35 13.16
N THR A 154 1.46 -22.58 12.24
CA THR A 154 2.17 -22.19 11.01
C THR A 154 3.40 -21.31 11.31
N ILE A 155 3.33 -20.48 12.35
CA ILE A 155 4.41 -19.60 12.77
C ILE A 155 5.49 -20.34 13.57
N ARG A 156 5.13 -21.27 14.45
CA ARG A 156 6.09 -21.89 15.40
C ARG A 156 6.60 -23.25 14.92
N HIS A 157 5.76 -24.04 14.26
CA HIS A 157 5.99 -25.46 14.05
C HIS A 157 5.78 -25.97 12.60
N PRO A 158 6.12 -25.19 11.55
CA PRO A 158 6.00 -25.70 10.19
C PRO A 158 7.02 -26.81 9.93
N ARG A 159 6.64 -27.85 9.20
CA ARG A 159 7.56 -28.94 8.81
C ARG A 159 8.53 -28.49 7.71
N ILE A 160 8.05 -27.79 6.72
CA ILE A 160 8.80 -27.36 5.54
C ILE A 160 9.47 -28.59 4.90
N THR A 161 8.66 -29.43 4.28
CA THR A 161 9.14 -30.64 3.59
C THR A 161 9.80 -30.29 2.27
N ASP A 162 10.56 -31.26 1.69
CA ASP A 162 11.21 -31.01 0.39
C ASP A 162 10.18 -30.97 -0.75
N GLU A 163 9.06 -31.71 -0.59
CA GLU A 163 7.92 -31.68 -1.52
C GLU A 163 7.25 -30.31 -1.51
N GLU A 164 6.86 -29.79 -0.33
CA GLU A 164 6.27 -28.46 -0.18
C GLU A 164 7.19 -27.36 -0.73
N MET A 165 8.50 -27.46 -0.45
CA MET A 165 9.47 -26.52 -1.01
C MET A 165 9.51 -26.57 -2.54
N GLY A 166 9.48 -27.77 -3.14
CA GLY A 166 9.49 -27.94 -4.60
C GLY A 166 8.25 -27.34 -5.26
N GLU A 167 7.07 -27.59 -4.69
CA GLU A 167 5.80 -27.06 -5.18
C GLU A 167 5.77 -25.53 -5.10
N GLU A 168 6.17 -24.96 -3.96
CA GLU A 168 6.12 -23.50 -3.76
C GLU A 168 7.20 -22.75 -4.54
N LEU A 169 8.37 -23.36 -4.79
CA LEU A 169 9.36 -22.79 -5.69
C LEU A 169 8.85 -22.73 -7.13
N ALA A 170 8.14 -23.79 -7.59
CA ALA A 170 7.54 -23.79 -8.93
C ALA A 170 6.40 -22.75 -9.04
N THR A 171 5.59 -22.65 -7.99
CA THR A 171 4.52 -21.63 -7.90
C THR A 171 5.10 -20.20 -7.93
N ALA A 172 6.14 -19.96 -7.14
CA ALA A 172 6.81 -18.65 -7.09
C ALA A 172 7.44 -18.30 -8.45
N GLN A 173 8.05 -19.26 -9.14
CA GLN A 173 8.57 -19.04 -10.48
C GLN A 173 7.47 -18.60 -11.45
N TYR A 174 6.34 -19.30 -11.44
CA TYR A 174 5.19 -18.95 -12.28
C TYR A 174 4.63 -17.55 -11.94
N GLU A 175 4.48 -17.23 -10.66
CA GLU A 175 4.01 -15.92 -10.22
C GLU A 175 4.94 -14.79 -10.67
N ILE A 176 6.26 -14.96 -10.53
CA ILE A 176 7.26 -14.00 -10.99
C ILE A 176 7.11 -13.77 -12.50
N GLU A 177 7.05 -14.85 -13.30
CA GLU A 177 6.87 -14.74 -14.74
C GLU A 177 5.58 -14.03 -15.14
N GLU A 178 4.48 -14.28 -14.41
CA GLU A 178 3.19 -13.61 -14.66
C GLU A 178 3.18 -12.14 -14.24
N ILE A 179 3.82 -11.81 -13.12
CA ILE A 179 3.89 -10.42 -12.65
C ILE A 179 4.74 -9.58 -13.59
N TRP A 180 5.85 -10.12 -14.10
CA TRP A 180 6.70 -9.44 -15.08
C TRP A 180 6.00 -9.14 -16.40
N LYS A 181 4.96 -9.90 -16.77
CA LYS A 181 4.12 -9.64 -17.95
C LYS A 181 3.08 -8.52 -17.73
N LYS A 182 2.88 -8.08 -16.48
CA LYS A 182 1.87 -7.11 -16.09
C LYS A 182 2.51 -5.82 -15.58
N PRO A 183 2.68 -4.81 -16.44
CA PRO A 183 3.32 -3.54 -16.08
C PRO A 183 2.71 -2.88 -14.85
N GLU A 184 1.40 -2.96 -14.70
CA GLU A 184 0.66 -2.40 -13.57
C GLU A 184 1.05 -2.99 -12.22
N LEU A 185 1.58 -4.21 -12.19
CA LEU A 185 2.02 -4.88 -10.97
C LEU A 185 3.52 -4.70 -10.73
N ILE A 186 4.34 -4.80 -11.78
CA ILE A 186 5.81 -4.77 -11.61
C ILE A 186 6.37 -3.34 -11.48
N ILE A 187 5.78 -2.34 -12.15
CA ILE A 187 6.33 -0.99 -12.13
C ILE A 187 6.32 -0.37 -10.72
N PRO A 188 5.29 -0.51 -9.89
CA PRO A 188 5.36 -0.06 -8.49
C PRO A 188 6.52 -0.68 -7.71
N GLU A 189 6.89 -1.92 -8.00
CA GLU A 189 8.05 -2.59 -7.42
C GLU A 189 9.36 -1.96 -7.91
N LEU A 190 9.47 -1.73 -9.22
CA LEU A 190 10.63 -1.08 -9.83
C LEU A 190 10.85 0.35 -9.31
N VAL A 191 9.77 1.06 -8.95
CA VAL A 191 9.87 2.39 -8.32
C VAL A 191 10.59 2.30 -6.98
N HIS A 192 10.29 1.30 -6.16
CA HIS A 192 10.98 1.10 -4.88
C HIS A 192 12.45 0.71 -5.06
N LEU A 193 12.73 -0.22 -5.98
CA LEU A 193 14.10 -0.61 -6.33
C LEU A 193 14.94 0.59 -6.78
N ALA A 194 14.35 1.48 -7.59
CA ALA A 194 15.01 2.69 -8.08
C ALA A 194 15.16 3.77 -7.00
N ALA A 195 14.11 4.01 -6.21
CA ALA A 195 14.07 5.06 -5.19
C ALA A 195 15.01 4.76 -4.02
N PHE A 196 15.06 3.50 -3.60
CA PHE A 196 15.85 3.04 -2.46
C PHE A 196 17.07 2.20 -2.89
N LYS A 197 17.65 2.55 -4.02
CA LYS A 197 18.84 1.86 -4.53
C LYS A 197 19.94 1.81 -3.46
N ASP A 198 20.52 0.64 -3.27
CA ASP A 198 21.56 0.36 -2.26
C ASP A 198 21.10 0.57 -0.79
N ASN A 199 19.77 0.58 -0.55
CA ASN A 199 19.15 0.65 0.77
C ASN A 199 18.19 -0.54 0.95
N THR A 200 17.90 -0.88 2.20
CA THR A 200 17.09 -2.05 2.59
C THR A 200 15.64 -2.00 2.07
N LEU A 201 15.04 -0.81 1.94
CA LEU A 201 13.71 -0.63 1.34
C LEU A 201 13.70 -0.88 -0.18
N GLY A 202 14.86 -0.89 -0.83
CA GLY A 202 15.04 -1.30 -2.21
C GLY A 202 15.15 -2.81 -2.41
N ASN A 203 15.14 -3.61 -1.35
CA ASN A 203 15.08 -5.06 -1.49
C ASN A 203 13.74 -5.48 -2.13
N PRO A 204 13.74 -6.38 -3.13
CA PRO A 204 12.53 -6.78 -3.82
C PRO A 204 11.58 -7.54 -2.90
N LEU A 205 10.26 -7.35 -3.09
CA LEU A 205 9.22 -8.16 -2.46
C LEU A 205 9.14 -9.55 -3.10
N LEU A 206 9.32 -9.61 -4.42
CA LEU A 206 9.36 -10.86 -5.16
C LEU A 206 10.77 -11.45 -5.12
N CYS A 207 10.86 -12.75 -4.98
CA CYS A 207 12.14 -13.44 -5.09
C CYS A 207 12.75 -13.17 -6.48
N PRO A 208 14.00 -12.72 -6.58
CA PRO A 208 14.68 -12.66 -7.86
C PRO A 208 14.75 -14.06 -8.49
N ALA A 209 14.43 -14.16 -9.80
CA ALA A 209 14.37 -15.46 -10.49
C ALA A 209 15.69 -16.24 -10.39
N GLU A 210 16.82 -15.52 -10.41
CA GLU A 210 18.17 -16.11 -10.31
C GLU A 210 18.42 -16.75 -8.92
N ARG A 211 17.67 -16.29 -7.90
CA ARG A 211 17.81 -16.80 -6.52
C ARG A 211 16.99 -18.05 -6.24
N LEU A 212 15.92 -18.29 -7.00
CA LEU A 212 15.02 -19.44 -6.77
C LEU A 212 15.77 -20.78 -6.64
N PRO A 213 16.75 -21.13 -7.49
CA PRO A 213 17.48 -22.39 -7.39
C PRO A 213 18.36 -22.52 -6.13
N GLU A 214 18.70 -21.40 -5.49
CA GLU A 214 19.57 -21.37 -4.30
C GLU A 214 18.78 -21.42 -2.99
N ILE A 215 17.47 -21.12 -3.05
CA ILE A 215 16.61 -21.16 -1.86
C ILE A 215 16.21 -22.59 -1.56
N ASN A 216 16.52 -23.03 -0.36
CA ASN A 216 16.18 -24.33 0.15
C ASN A 216 15.65 -24.22 1.61
N LYS A 217 15.21 -25.33 2.17
CA LYS A 217 14.66 -25.34 3.54
C LYS A 217 15.61 -24.83 4.62
N GLN A 218 16.93 -24.93 4.43
CA GLN A 218 17.89 -24.40 5.40
C GLN A 218 17.91 -22.87 5.37
N VAL A 219 17.84 -22.27 4.18
CA VAL A 219 17.76 -20.81 4.02
C VAL A 219 16.45 -20.28 4.64
N VAL A 220 15.31 -20.95 4.36
CA VAL A 220 14.00 -20.60 4.95
C VAL A 220 14.02 -20.72 6.47
N ARG A 221 14.59 -21.81 7.02
CA ARG A 221 14.74 -21.97 8.47
C ARG A 221 15.64 -20.90 9.08
N GLY A 222 16.76 -20.59 8.45
CA GLY A 222 17.68 -19.54 8.91
C GLY A 222 17.00 -18.17 8.96
N TYR A 223 16.17 -17.83 7.96
CA TYR A 223 15.35 -16.61 7.98
C TYR A 223 14.39 -16.61 9.17
N ARG A 224 13.65 -17.70 9.38
CA ARG A 224 12.71 -17.82 10.49
C ARG A 224 13.39 -17.73 11.85
N GLU A 225 14.51 -18.43 12.04
CA GLU A 225 15.32 -18.35 13.26
C GLU A 225 15.85 -16.94 13.53
N ALA A 226 16.18 -16.19 12.48
CA ALA A 226 16.65 -14.82 12.60
C ALA A 226 15.55 -13.83 13.01
N PHE A 227 14.35 -13.95 12.47
CA PHE A 227 13.33 -12.91 12.56
C PHE A 227 12.07 -13.31 13.35
N TYR A 228 11.71 -14.59 13.45
CA TYR A 228 10.50 -15.05 14.16
C TYR A 228 10.78 -15.18 15.64
N ARG A 229 10.88 -14.03 16.29
CA ARG A 229 11.26 -13.91 17.70
C ARG A 229 10.18 -13.21 18.51
N PRO A 230 10.03 -13.55 19.81
CA PRO A 230 8.98 -12.97 20.63
C PRO A 230 9.06 -11.44 20.70
N GLU A 231 10.25 -10.86 20.84
CA GLU A 231 10.46 -9.42 20.89
C GLU A 231 10.12 -8.66 19.61
N ARG A 232 10.03 -9.38 18.48
CA ARG A 232 9.66 -8.85 17.17
C ARG A 232 8.20 -9.14 16.80
N THR A 233 7.45 -9.77 17.71
CA THR A 233 6.11 -10.29 17.44
C THR A 233 5.06 -9.50 18.21
N VAL A 234 4.01 -9.11 17.48
CA VAL A 234 2.77 -8.54 18.02
C VAL A 234 1.64 -9.51 17.69
N VAL A 235 0.89 -9.95 18.71
CA VAL A 235 -0.37 -10.69 18.52
C VAL A 235 -1.52 -9.74 18.79
N ALA A 236 -2.34 -9.49 17.77
CA ALA A 236 -3.43 -8.54 17.84
C ALA A 236 -4.79 -9.24 17.75
N PHE A 237 -5.76 -8.74 18.50
CA PHE A 237 -7.12 -9.27 18.55
C PHE A 237 -8.14 -8.11 18.40
N ALA A 238 -8.98 -8.18 17.40
CA ALA A 238 -10.08 -7.24 17.20
C ALA A 238 -11.43 -7.92 17.47
N GLY A 239 -12.17 -7.42 18.45
CA GLY A 239 -13.43 -8.02 18.91
C GLY A 239 -13.31 -9.06 20.02
N VAL A 240 -12.14 -9.17 20.66
CA VAL A 240 -11.86 -10.11 21.76
C VAL A 240 -11.54 -9.34 23.04
N PRO A 241 -12.10 -9.71 24.20
CA PRO A 241 -11.73 -9.13 25.49
C PRO A 241 -10.25 -9.32 25.79
N HIS A 242 -9.59 -8.31 26.39
CA HIS A 242 -8.14 -8.33 26.60
C HIS A 242 -7.64 -9.52 27.42
N GLN A 243 -8.36 -9.88 28.49
CA GLN A 243 -7.98 -11.03 29.30
C GLN A 243 -7.94 -12.32 28.48
N GLN A 244 -8.97 -12.57 27.66
CA GLN A 244 -9.02 -13.73 26.77
C GLN A 244 -7.90 -13.69 25.72
N ALA A 245 -7.61 -12.50 25.17
CA ALA A 245 -6.51 -12.29 24.21
C ALA A 245 -5.15 -12.66 24.84
N VAL A 246 -4.90 -12.22 26.08
CA VAL A 246 -3.66 -12.54 26.81
C VAL A 246 -3.59 -14.05 27.16
N GLU A 247 -4.71 -14.66 27.58
CA GLU A 247 -4.77 -16.11 27.84
C GLU A 247 -4.41 -16.92 26.59
N LEU A 248 -5.05 -16.64 25.44
CA LEU A 248 -4.77 -17.31 24.17
C LEU A 248 -3.33 -17.05 23.69
N ALA A 249 -2.87 -15.80 23.75
CA ALA A 249 -1.50 -15.49 23.36
C ALA A 249 -0.47 -16.18 24.29
N THR A 250 -0.75 -16.31 25.57
CA THR A 250 0.12 -17.03 26.52
C THR A 250 0.15 -18.52 26.20
N GLU A 251 -1.01 -19.13 25.93
CA GLU A 251 -1.12 -20.55 25.60
C GLU A 251 -0.34 -20.89 24.32
N PHE A 252 -0.52 -20.11 23.26
CA PHE A 252 0.02 -20.47 21.95
C PHE A 252 1.38 -19.84 21.62
N PHE A 253 1.75 -18.71 22.21
CA PHE A 253 3.00 -17.99 21.93
C PHE A 253 3.90 -17.82 23.15
N GLY A 254 3.45 -18.17 24.37
CA GLY A 254 4.21 -17.99 25.60
C GLY A 254 5.51 -18.78 25.65
N GLU A 255 5.59 -19.91 24.95
CA GLU A 255 6.78 -20.75 24.86
C GLU A 255 7.75 -20.38 23.74
N MET A 256 7.52 -19.27 23.02
CA MET A 256 8.51 -18.78 22.05
C MET A 256 9.80 -18.41 22.81
N GLU A 257 10.94 -18.94 22.34
CA GLU A 257 12.23 -18.70 22.99
C GLU A 257 12.76 -17.29 22.67
N ALA A 258 12.99 -16.52 23.74
CA ALA A 258 13.80 -15.31 23.65
C ALA A 258 15.27 -15.67 23.56
N ARG A 259 16.04 -15.05 22.67
CA ARG A 259 17.49 -15.29 22.61
C ARG A 259 18.16 -14.79 23.89
N SER A 260 18.79 -15.68 24.64
CA SER A 260 19.64 -15.29 25.75
C SER A 260 20.75 -14.35 25.31
N PRO A 261 21.01 -13.24 26.02
CA PRO A 261 22.06 -12.27 25.64
C PRO A 261 23.50 -12.84 25.71
N LEU A 262 23.66 -14.09 26.09
CA LEU A 262 24.95 -14.67 26.52
C LEU A 262 25.50 -15.80 25.63
N SER A 263 25.06 -15.99 24.40
CA SER A 263 25.76 -16.93 23.51
C SER A 263 26.53 -16.21 22.38
N ARG A 264 27.41 -15.26 22.77
CA ARG A 264 28.52 -14.82 21.92
C ARG A 264 29.72 -15.73 22.12
N SER A 265 29.66 -16.97 21.64
CA SER A 265 30.86 -17.77 21.47
C SER A 265 30.66 -18.79 20.34
N GLY A 266 31.30 -18.55 19.23
CA GLY A 266 31.61 -19.54 18.21
C GLY A 266 30.80 -19.44 16.96
N SER A 267 31.46 -18.88 15.93
CA SER A 267 31.12 -18.66 14.55
C SER A 267 30.34 -17.34 14.29
N GLU A 268 31.12 -16.28 14.16
CA GLU A 268 30.69 -15.02 13.57
C GLU A 268 30.39 -15.21 12.08
N THR A 269 29.16 -15.58 11.77
CA THR A 269 28.48 -15.04 10.60
C THR A 269 27.67 -13.90 11.12
N SER A 270 28.26 -12.71 11.10
CA SER A 270 27.67 -11.46 11.58
C SER A 270 26.41 -11.10 10.79
N LEU A 271 25.25 -11.49 11.36
CA LEU A 271 23.96 -10.87 11.07
C LEU A 271 23.86 -9.65 11.99
N GLU A 272 24.58 -8.58 11.67
CA GLU A 272 24.39 -7.30 12.35
C GLU A 272 23.05 -6.71 11.94
N SER A 273 22.19 -6.59 12.93
CA SER A 273 21.03 -5.69 12.88
C SER A 273 21.56 -4.26 12.76
N GLY A 274 21.43 -3.69 11.55
CA GLY A 274 21.86 -2.32 11.27
C GLY A 274 20.95 -1.30 11.92
N SER A 275 21.21 -0.97 13.17
CA SER A 275 20.86 0.29 13.80
C SER A 275 22.13 0.99 14.24
N SER A 276 22.90 1.46 13.28
CA SER A 276 23.86 2.57 13.38
C SER A 276 24.49 2.78 12.02
N ALA A 277 24.26 3.95 11.45
CA ALA A 277 25.00 4.44 10.31
C ALA A 277 26.48 4.60 10.69
N SER A 278 27.31 3.63 10.34
CA SER A 278 28.75 3.81 10.25
C SER A 278 29.19 3.45 8.84
N SER A 279 29.83 4.44 8.22
CA SER A 279 30.52 4.38 6.95
C SER A 279 31.34 3.09 6.80
N ALA A 280 30.84 2.13 6.05
CA ALA A 280 31.62 1.00 5.58
C ALA A 280 31.97 1.21 4.12
N SER A 281 33.26 1.30 3.89
CA SER A 281 33.91 1.34 2.60
C SER A 281 33.43 0.19 1.71
N SER A 282 33.09 0.58 0.48
CA SER A 282 32.73 -0.22 -0.67
C SER A 282 33.52 -1.53 -0.81
N SER A 283 32.85 -2.66 -0.64
CA SER A 283 33.13 -3.84 -1.45
C SER A 283 31.97 -4.01 -2.42
N LYS A 284 32.20 -3.64 -3.66
CA LYS A 284 31.27 -3.75 -4.77
C LYS A 284 31.00 -5.23 -5.05
N SER A 285 29.88 -5.73 -4.60
CA SER A 285 29.17 -6.77 -5.33
C SER A 285 27.79 -6.21 -5.70
N SER A 286 27.75 -5.45 -6.79
CA SER A 286 26.52 -5.05 -7.44
C SER A 286 25.91 -6.30 -8.07
N LEU A 287 25.04 -6.98 -7.34
CA LEU A 287 24.17 -8.02 -7.92
C LEU A 287 23.15 -7.40 -8.91
N PHE A 288 23.03 -6.11 -8.91
CA PHE A 288 22.32 -5.35 -9.93
C PHE A 288 23.27 -4.27 -10.45
N GLY A 289 24.09 -4.66 -11.44
CA GLY A 289 24.78 -3.67 -12.26
C GLY A 289 23.77 -2.71 -12.89
N SER A 290 24.24 -1.54 -13.32
CA SER A 290 23.47 -0.48 -14.02
C SER A 290 22.72 -0.96 -15.29
N SER A 291 22.54 -2.25 -15.47
CA SER A 291 21.92 -2.95 -16.59
C SER A 291 20.50 -3.47 -16.29
N VAL A 292 19.91 -3.24 -15.11
CA VAL A 292 18.54 -3.72 -14.82
C VAL A 292 17.49 -3.03 -15.69
N LEU A 293 17.74 -1.80 -16.14
CA LEU A 293 16.86 -1.09 -17.06
C LEU A 293 16.88 -1.60 -18.52
N PRO A 294 17.98 -2.16 -19.06
CA PRO A 294 17.97 -2.85 -20.36
C PRO A 294 17.28 -4.22 -20.37
N LEU A 295 17.16 -4.91 -19.23
CA LEU A 295 16.61 -6.27 -19.15
C LEU A 295 15.14 -6.37 -19.61
N TRP A 296 14.35 -5.31 -19.46
CA TRP A 296 12.98 -5.27 -19.96
C TRP A 296 12.88 -5.37 -21.49
N ASN A 297 13.90 -4.91 -22.21
CA ASN A 297 13.95 -4.94 -23.68
C ASN A 297 14.78 -6.12 -24.23
N ASP A 298 15.24 -7.04 -23.39
CA ASP A 298 15.96 -8.22 -23.87
C ASP A 298 14.97 -9.22 -24.49
N PRO A 299 15.01 -9.47 -25.81
CA PRO A 299 14.15 -10.46 -26.46
C PRO A 299 14.31 -11.88 -25.89
N ALA A 300 15.45 -12.16 -25.22
CA ALA A 300 15.71 -13.45 -24.58
C ALA A 300 14.91 -13.63 -23.27
N LEU A 301 14.57 -12.54 -22.58
CA LEU A 301 13.73 -12.54 -21.35
C LEU A 301 12.25 -12.31 -21.67
N ASN A 302 11.92 -11.99 -22.92
CA ASN A 302 10.57 -11.93 -23.43
C ASN A 302 10.41 -12.92 -24.61
N PRO A 303 10.63 -14.24 -24.38
CA PRO A 303 10.67 -15.24 -25.43
C PRO A 303 9.30 -15.51 -26.06
N THR A 304 8.25 -15.12 -25.39
CA THR A 304 6.90 -15.11 -25.96
C THR A 304 6.66 -13.71 -26.49
N GLY A 305 6.87 -13.52 -27.78
CA GLY A 305 6.17 -12.48 -28.50
C GLY A 305 4.68 -12.65 -28.17
N THR A 306 4.23 -12.08 -27.06
CA THR A 306 2.81 -11.94 -26.78
C THR A 306 2.29 -11.18 -27.97
N VAL A 307 1.55 -11.88 -28.84
CA VAL A 307 0.77 -11.24 -29.89
C VAL A 307 0.03 -10.12 -29.18
N PRO A 308 0.28 -8.84 -29.52
CA PRO A 308 -0.39 -7.75 -28.85
C PRO A 308 -1.88 -8.05 -28.95
N ASN A 309 -2.58 -8.10 -27.81
CA ASN A 309 -4.02 -8.24 -27.86
C ASN A 309 -4.53 -7.00 -28.61
N PRO A 310 -5.07 -7.13 -29.84
CA PRO A 310 -5.48 -5.97 -30.62
C PRO A 310 -6.61 -5.17 -29.93
N MET A 311 -7.18 -5.70 -28.85
CA MET A 311 -8.20 -5.06 -28.03
C MET A 311 -7.63 -4.29 -26.82
N GLN A 312 -6.35 -4.42 -26.49
CA GLN A 312 -5.69 -3.63 -25.44
C GLN A 312 -4.58 -2.79 -26.08
N PRO A 313 -4.72 -1.46 -26.10
CA PRO A 313 -3.66 -0.60 -26.58
C PRO A 313 -2.43 -0.77 -25.69
N ASN A 314 -1.25 -0.92 -26.30
CA ASN A 314 0.00 -0.82 -25.58
C ASN A 314 0.10 0.59 -24.99
N LEU A 315 0.13 0.71 -23.67
CA LEU A 315 0.17 2.00 -23.00
C LEU A 315 1.58 2.26 -22.45
N THR A 316 2.00 3.52 -22.55
CA THR A 316 3.20 3.99 -21.86
C THR A 316 2.88 4.20 -20.39
N SER A 317 3.68 3.58 -19.51
CA SER A 317 3.59 3.75 -18.06
C SER A 317 4.70 4.66 -17.55
N LEU A 318 4.33 5.64 -16.73
CA LEU A 318 5.24 6.62 -16.15
C LEU A 318 4.94 6.79 -14.66
N HIS A 319 5.96 6.59 -13.83
CA HIS A 319 5.90 6.84 -12.39
C HIS A 319 6.94 7.92 -12.05
N LEU A 320 6.48 8.94 -11.32
CA LEU A 320 7.33 10.00 -10.77
C LEU A 320 7.15 10.03 -9.26
N ALA A 321 8.23 9.77 -8.52
CA ALA A 321 8.23 9.67 -7.08
C ALA A 321 9.28 10.60 -6.44
N PHE A 322 9.00 11.00 -5.20
CA PHE A 322 9.88 11.76 -4.33
C PHE A 322 9.95 11.06 -2.97
N GLU A 323 11.03 11.28 -2.26
CA GLU A 323 11.15 10.78 -0.90
C GLU A 323 10.07 11.40 -0.01
N GLY A 324 9.24 10.57 0.61
CA GLY A 324 8.16 10.93 1.50
C GLY A 324 8.59 10.94 2.96
N VAL A 325 7.63 11.12 3.86
CA VAL A 325 7.88 11.15 5.31
C VAL A 325 7.66 9.78 5.94
N PRO A 326 8.37 9.47 7.05
CA PRO A 326 8.14 8.26 7.84
C PRO A 326 6.73 8.21 8.42
N ILE A 327 6.24 6.99 8.69
CA ILE A 327 4.91 6.78 9.27
C ILE A 327 4.75 7.45 10.65
N ALA A 328 5.83 7.58 11.42
CA ALA A 328 5.84 8.22 12.73
C ALA A 328 5.91 9.75 12.68
N SER A 329 6.06 10.34 11.49
CA SER A 329 6.13 11.80 11.32
C SER A 329 4.78 12.47 11.59
N GLU A 330 4.78 13.61 12.24
CA GLU A 330 3.57 14.44 12.40
C GLU A 330 3.03 14.95 11.06
N ASP A 331 3.88 15.06 10.03
CA ASP A 331 3.51 15.49 8.68
C ASP A 331 2.81 14.39 7.86
N ILE A 332 2.68 13.16 8.41
CA ILE A 332 2.02 12.04 7.72
C ILE A 332 0.56 12.36 7.37
N TYR A 333 -0.16 13.06 8.25
CA TYR A 333 -1.55 13.44 8.04
C TYR A 333 -1.70 14.48 6.92
N ALA A 334 -0.74 15.41 6.83
CA ALA A 334 -0.69 16.39 5.75
C ALA A 334 -0.38 15.71 4.40
N LEU A 335 0.57 14.77 4.37
CA LEU A 335 0.91 14.03 3.16
C LEU A 335 -0.23 13.11 2.71
N ALA A 336 -0.91 12.43 3.62
CA ALA A 336 -2.11 11.64 3.33
C ALA A 336 -3.25 12.52 2.79
N THR A 337 -3.41 13.73 3.34
CA THR A 337 -4.40 14.71 2.84
C THR A 337 -4.04 15.18 1.42
N LEU A 338 -2.77 15.44 1.13
CA LEU A 338 -2.28 15.78 -0.21
C LEU A 338 -2.50 14.64 -1.20
N ASN A 339 -2.26 13.40 -0.79
CA ASN A 339 -2.55 12.21 -1.60
C ASN A 339 -4.04 12.12 -1.97
N THR A 340 -4.93 12.32 -1.00
CA THR A 340 -6.38 12.34 -1.21
C THR A 340 -6.82 13.51 -2.09
N LEU A 341 -6.20 14.69 -1.94
CA LEU A 341 -6.46 15.89 -2.73
C LEU A 341 -6.07 15.69 -4.20
N LEU A 342 -4.90 15.13 -4.47
CA LEU A 342 -4.47 14.73 -5.80
C LEU A 342 -5.40 13.65 -6.34
N GLY A 343 -5.60 12.57 -5.60
CA GLY A 343 -6.50 11.47 -5.92
C GLY A 343 -6.20 10.84 -7.28
N GLY A 344 -7.17 10.85 -8.16
CA GLY A 344 -7.07 10.28 -9.51
C GLY A 344 -7.63 8.85 -9.60
N GLY A 345 -7.32 8.16 -10.68
CA GLY A 345 -7.79 6.80 -11.00
C GLY A 345 -7.73 6.51 -12.48
N GLY A 346 -8.51 5.53 -12.94
CA GLY A 346 -8.66 5.22 -14.37
C GLY A 346 -9.66 6.15 -15.08
N SER A 347 -9.48 6.34 -16.38
CA SER A 347 -10.35 7.18 -17.22
C SER A 347 -11.79 6.64 -17.29
N PHE A 348 -11.96 5.33 -17.20
CA PHE A 348 -13.26 4.64 -17.18
C PHE A 348 -13.74 4.28 -15.78
N SER A 349 -13.20 4.91 -14.76
CA SER A 349 -13.65 4.62 -13.40
C SER A 349 -15.13 4.98 -13.26
N ALA A 350 -15.95 4.00 -12.93
CA ALA A 350 -17.34 4.19 -12.58
C ALA A 350 -17.46 4.90 -11.21
N GLY A 351 -16.90 6.11 -11.12
CA GLY A 351 -17.01 6.96 -9.97
C GLY A 351 -18.47 7.39 -9.81
N GLY A 352 -18.99 7.27 -8.60
CA GLY A 352 -20.25 7.90 -8.21
C GLY A 352 -19.96 9.17 -7.40
N PRO A 353 -21.00 9.93 -7.02
CA PRO A 353 -20.85 11.02 -6.07
C PRO A 353 -20.10 10.55 -4.82
N GLY A 354 -19.10 11.30 -4.37
CA GLY A 354 -18.27 10.97 -3.21
C GLY A 354 -17.05 10.08 -3.47
N LYS A 355 -16.86 9.55 -4.68
CA LYS A 355 -15.72 8.67 -5.02
C LYS A 355 -14.50 9.40 -5.61
N GLY A 356 -14.24 10.66 -5.21
CA GLY A 356 -13.02 11.38 -5.61
C GLY A 356 -13.03 12.00 -7.00
N MET A 357 -14.18 12.06 -7.71
CA MET A 357 -14.31 12.67 -9.03
C MET A 357 -13.95 14.17 -9.08
N TYR A 358 -13.86 14.83 -7.94
CA TYR A 358 -13.43 16.23 -7.81
C TYR A 358 -11.98 16.36 -7.32
N SER A 359 -11.21 15.27 -7.28
CA SER A 359 -9.78 15.32 -7.01
C SER A 359 -9.03 16.00 -8.16
N ARG A 360 -7.84 16.54 -7.89
CA ARG A 360 -7.07 17.30 -8.88
C ARG A 360 -6.75 16.52 -10.13
N LEU A 361 -6.24 15.30 -9.98
CA LEU A 361 -5.86 14.48 -11.12
C LEU A 361 -7.07 14.09 -11.96
N TYR A 362 -8.24 13.92 -11.33
CA TYR A 362 -9.45 13.63 -12.06
C TYR A 362 -9.90 14.85 -12.88
N THR A 363 -10.01 16.03 -12.25
CA THR A 363 -10.53 17.25 -12.88
C THR A 363 -9.55 17.88 -13.87
N ASN A 364 -8.25 17.89 -13.53
CA ASN A 364 -7.25 18.62 -14.29
C ASN A 364 -6.48 17.74 -15.29
N VAL A 365 -6.55 16.40 -15.15
CA VAL A 365 -5.81 15.48 -16.03
C VAL A 365 -6.78 14.57 -16.77
N LEU A 366 -7.47 13.67 -16.08
CA LEU A 366 -8.32 12.66 -16.71
C LEU A 366 -9.46 13.28 -17.53
N ASN A 367 -10.10 14.34 -17.03
CA ASN A 367 -11.17 15.04 -17.76
C ASN A 367 -10.66 15.98 -18.86
N GLN A 368 -9.36 16.32 -18.87
CA GLN A 368 -8.81 17.29 -19.83
C GLN A 368 -8.07 16.61 -21.00
N TYR A 369 -7.46 15.47 -20.76
CA TYR A 369 -6.58 14.82 -21.73
C TYR A 369 -7.09 13.43 -22.08
N GLY A 370 -7.81 13.28 -23.19
CA GLY A 370 -8.37 12.01 -23.67
C GLY A 370 -7.32 10.96 -24.09
N TRP A 371 -6.01 11.28 -23.98
CA TRP A 371 -4.91 10.36 -24.22
C TRP A 371 -4.31 9.79 -22.92
N VAL A 372 -4.87 10.15 -21.77
CA VAL A 372 -4.50 9.61 -20.45
C VAL A 372 -5.52 8.56 -20.05
N GLU A 373 -5.07 7.32 -19.87
CA GLU A 373 -5.93 6.20 -19.46
C GLU A 373 -6.04 6.08 -17.94
N GLN A 374 -4.96 6.39 -17.25
CA GLN A 374 -4.92 6.39 -15.78
C GLN A 374 -3.97 7.48 -15.29
N CYS A 375 -4.33 8.13 -14.21
CA CYS A 375 -3.45 9.05 -13.49
C CYS A 375 -3.87 9.07 -12.02
N GLN A 376 -2.97 8.68 -11.13
CA GLN A 376 -3.27 8.50 -9.71
C GLN A 376 -2.08 8.88 -8.84
N ALA A 377 -2.35 9.53 -7.71
CA ALA A 377 -1.36 9.76 -6.67
C ALA A 377 -1.16 8.50 -5.82
N PHE A 378 0.05 8.31 -5.33
CA PHE A 378 0.37 7.27 -4.37
C PHE A 378 1.22 7.81 -3.21
N ASN A 379 1.09 7.16 -2.06
CA ASN A 379 1.86 7.45 -0.86
C ASN A 379 2.17 6.14 -0.13
N HIS A 380 3.45 5.83 0.02
CA HIS A 380 3.94 4.70 0.80
C HIS A 380 4.78 5.25 1.95
N SER A 381 4.44 4.87 3.18
CA SER A 381 5.17 5.30 4.37
C SER A 381 5.70 4.08 5.12
N TYR A 382 6.96 4.17 5.50
CA TYR A 382 7.72 3.15 6.22
C TYR A 382 8.18 3.69 7.57
N THR A 383 8.84 2.87 8.35
CA THR A 383 9.29 3.27 9.70
C THR A 383 10.26 4.46 9.69
N ASP A 384 11.12 4.58 8.68
CA ASP A 384 12.20 5.56 8.58
C ASP A 384 12.20 6.44 7.32
N SER A 385 11.31 6.17 6.36
CA SER A 385 11.21 6.90 5.10
C SER A 385 9.84 6.72 4.46
N GLY A 386 9.65 7.24 3.25
CA GLY A 386 8.44 7.06 2.46
C GLY A 386 8.67 7.37 0.98
N LEU A 387 7.64 7.12 0.18
CA LEU A 387 7.55 7.51 -1.21
C LEU A 387 6.22 8.19 -1.48
N PHE A 388 6.27 9.34 -2.14
CA PHE A 388 5.10 10.09 -2.57
C PHE A 388 5.22 10.47 -4.02
N GLY A 389 4.16 10.28 -4.82
CA GLY A 389 4.24 10.60 -6.23
C GLY A 389 2.96 10.44 -7.01
N ILE A 390 3.11 10.45 -8.31
CA ILE A 390 2.04 10.20 -9.29
C ILE A 390 2.46 9.07 -10.22
N GLN A 391 1.53 8.17 -10.49
CA GLN A 391 1.62 7.17 -11.54
C GLN A 391 0.63 7.49 -12.66
N ALA A 392 1.02 7.24 -13.90
CA ALA A 392 0.18 7.49 -15.06
C ALA A 392 0.37 6.45 -16.15
N LEU A 393 -0.74 6.15 -16.85
CA LEU A 393 -0.78 5.38 -18.09
C LEU A 393 -1.30 6.28 -19.19
N CYS A 394 -0.60 6.36 -20.32
CA CYS A 394 -1.00 7.19 -21.43
C CYS A 394 -0.74 6.51 -22.79
N LEU A 395 -1.34 7.04 -23.84
CA LEU A 395 -1.11 6.57 -25.21
C LEU A 395 0.36 6.75 -25.61
N PRO A 396 0.91 5.84 -26.46
CA PRO A 396 2.28 5.93 -26.96
C PRO A 396 2.58 7.30 -27.61
N GLY A 397 3.83 7.75 -27.47
CA GLY A 397 4.30 9.03 -27.99
C GLY A 397 3.84 10.26 -27.19
N LYS A 398 3.17 10.08 -26.04
CA LYS A 398 2.74 11.17 -25.16
C LYS A 398 3.61 11.31 -23.89
N THR A 399 4.68 10.54 -23.78
CA THR A 399 5.57 10.49 -22.59
C THR A 399 5.99 11.88 -22.13
N GLN A 400 6.48 12.73 -23.04
CA GLN A 400 6.93 14.08 -22.72
C GLN A 400 5.81 14.96 -22.16
N ALA A 401 4.64 14.93 -22.82
CA ALA A 401 3.48 15.69 -22.39
C ALA A 401 2.95 15.20 -21.04
N MET A 402 2.97 13.87 -20.82
CA MET A 402 2.54 13.29 -19.55
C MET A 402 3.46 13.70 -18.39
N LEU A 403 4.77 13.68 -18.60
CA LEU A 403 5.73 14.14 -17.62
C LEU A 403 5.51 15.62 -17.23
N ASP A 404 5.27 16.49 -18.21
CA ASP A 404 4.97 17.90 -17.95
C ASP A 404 3.67 18.07 -17.16
N VAL A 405 2.62 17.33 -17.52
CA VAL A 405 1.33 17.37 -16.80
C VAL A 405 1.51 16.92 -15.35
N MET A 406 2.24 15.82 -15.10
CA MET A 406 2.53 15.35 -13.74
C MET A 406 3.31 16.40 -12.95
N CYS A 407 4.38 16.94 -13.52
CA CYS A 407 5.18 18.00 -12.88
C CYS A 407 4.35 19.25 -12.59
N GLN A 408 3.47 19.64 -13.50
CA GLN A 408 2.57 20.78 -13.34
C GLN A 408 1.62 20.59 -12.14
N GLN A 409 1.01 19.39 -12.01
CA GLN A 409 0.10 19.10 -10.91
C GLN A 409 0.83 19.09 -9.55
N LEU A 410 2.02 18.49 -9.50
CA LEU A 410 2.86 18.48 -8.29
C LEU A 410 3.35 19.90 -7.94
N ARG A 411 3.82 20.66 -8.91
CA ARG A 411 4.24 22.05 -8.67
C ARG A 411 3.10 22.92 -8.15
N GLY A 412 1.87 22.69 -8.61
CA GLY A 412 0.68 23.39 -8.15
C GLY A 412 0.45 23.27 -6.63
N LEU A 413 0.90 22.20 -6.00
CA LEU A 413 0.76 22.00 -4.55
C LEU A 413 1.66 22.94 -3.73
N THR A 414 2.76 23.43 -4.32
CA THR A 414 3.77 24.27 -3.63
C THR A 414 3.55 25.77 -3.84
N LEU A 415 2.64 26.16 -4.74
CA LEU A 415 2.39 27.56 -5.07
C LEU A 415 1.59 28.28 -3.98
N SER A 416 1.99 29.50 -3.65
CA SER A 416 1.28 30.37 -2.71
C SER A 416 0.11 31.12 -3.35
N THR A 417 0.19 31.39 -4.66
CA THR A 417 -0.80 32.15 -5.42
C THR A 417 -0.95 31.60 -6.83
N GLY A 418 -2.06 31.93 -7.48
CA GLY A 418 -2.37 31.52 -8.84
C GLY A 418 -3.45 30.46 -8.92
N PHE A 419 -3.93 30.20 -10.14
CA PHE A 419 -5.05 29.29 -10.39
C PHE A 419 -4.80 27.84 -9.95
N GLN A 420 -3.55 27.41 -9.96
CA GLN A 420 -3.16 26.05 -9.56
C GLN A 420 -2.75 25.94 -8.09
N ALA A 421 -2.68 27.06 -7.36
CA ALA A 421 -2.38 27.02 -5.91
C ALA A 421 -3.47 26.28 -5.14
N LEU A 422 -3.11 25.78 -3.96
CA LEU A 422 -4.05 25.08 -3.08
C LEU A 422 -5.19 26.01 -2.63
N GLY A 423 -6.44 25.62 -2.90
CA GLY A 423 -7.63 26.35 -2.52
C GLY A 423 -8.25 25.79 -1.24
N GLN A 424 -8.82 26.66 -0.41
CA GLN A 424 -9.46 26.26 0.86
C GLN A 424 -10.57 25.20 0.65
N GLN A 425 -11.37 25.33 -0.42
CA GLN A 425 -12.49 24.42 -0.67
C GLN A 425 -12.01 22.99 -1.02
N GLU A 426 -10.95 22.87 -1.83
CA GLU A 426 -10.42 21.55 -2.19
C GLU A 426 -9.72 20.89 -0.99
N VAL A 427 -8.99 21.65 -0.18
CA VAL A 427 -8.39 21.16 1.06
C VAL A 427 -9.47 20.67 2.03
N THR A 428 -10.56 21.43 2.20
CA THR A 428 -11.68 21.00 3.05
C THR A 428 -12.32 19.71 2.53
N ARG A 429 -12.52 19.58 1.21
CA ARG A 429 -13.04 18.32 0.62
C ARG A 429 -12.10 17.14 0.88
N ALA A 430 -10.81 17.31 0.66
CA ALA A 430 -9.80 16.25 0.85
C ALA A 430 -9.75 15.80 2.32
N LYS A 431 -9.75 16.72 3.27
CA LYS A 431 -9.80 16.42 4.71
C LYS A 431 -11.06 15.62 5.08
N ASN A 432 -12.22 16.05 4.59
CA ASN A 432 -13.48 15.34 4.87
C ASN A 432 -13.49 13.95 4.23
N GLN A 433 -12.96 13.81 3.01
CA GLN A 433 -12.87 12.54 2.33
C GLN A 433 -11.91 11.58 3.04
N LEU A 434 -10.74 12.06 3.47
CA LEU A 434 -9.77 11.25 4.21
C LEU A 434 -10.35 10.76 5.54
N ARG A 435 -10.97 11.66 6.33
CA ARG A 435 -11.63 11.30 7.60
C ARG A 435 -12.74 10.28 7.39
N SER A 436 -13.59 10.50 6.39
CA SER A 436 -14.67 9.57 6.05
C SER A 436 -14.13 8.20 5.65
N SER A 437 -13.07 8.15 4.84
CA SER A 437 -12.43 6.90 4.43
C SER A 437 -11.82 6.15 5.61
N LEU A 438 -11.15 6.84 6.53
CA LEU A 438 -10.60 6.25 7.75
C LEU A 438 -11.71 5.60 8.59
N LEU A 439 -12.80 6.33 8.86
CA LEU A 439 -13.90 5.81 9.66
C LEU A 439 -14.60 4.62 9.00
N MET A 440 -14.86 4.69 7.68
CA MET A 440 -15.49 3.58 6.95
C MET A 440 -14.61 2.34 6.86
N ASN A 441 -13.30 2.53 6.68
CA ASN A 441 -12.37 1.41 6.56
C ASN A 441 -12.25 0.64 7.89
N LEU A 442 -12.24 1.34 9.02
CA LEU A 442 -12.17 0.73 10.35
C LEU A 442 -13.45 0.01 10.79
N GLU A 443 -14.54 0.08 10.02
CA GLU A 443 -15.73 -0.78 10.22
C GLU A 443 -15.44 -2.24 9.80
N SER A 444 -14.46 -2.47 8.93
CA SER A 444 -14.02 -3.81 8.54
C SER A 444 -13.09 -4.42 9.60
N ARG A 445 -13.46 -5.60 10.13
CA ARG A 445 -12.68 -6.30 11.15
C ARG A 445 -11.23 -6.57 10.74
N MET A 446 -11.01 -6.92 9.49
CA MET A 446 -9.65 -7.18 8.97
C MET A 446 -8.81 -5.90 8.91
N VAL A 447 -9.41 -4.80 8.49
CA VAL A 447 -8.72 -3.49 8.42
C VAL A 447 -8.41 -2.97 9.83
N GLU A 448 -9.37 -3.08 10.75
CA GLU A 448 -9.19 -2.73 12.15
C GLU A 448 -8.08 -3.55 12.81
N LEU A 449 -8.08 -4.85 12.56
CA LEU A 449 -7.05 -5.78 13.04
C LEU A 449 -5.66 -5.39 12.51
N GLU A 450 -5.57 -5.10 11.21
CA GLU A 450 -4.31 -4.67 10.58
C GLU A 450 -3.83 -3.33 11.15
N ASP A 451 -4.74 -2.38 11.29
CA ASP A 451 -4.43 -1.07 11.87
C ASP A 451 -3.92 -1.20 13.31
N LEU A 452 -4.60 -1.99 14.15
CA LEU A 452 -4.18 -2.27 15.53
C LEU A 452 -2.78 -2.90 15.57
N GLY A 453 -2.57 -3.99 14.83
CA GLY A 453 -1.32 -4.74 14.85
C GLY A 453 -0.13 -3.92 14.34
N ARG A 454 -0.30 -3.20 13.23
CA ARG A 454 0.75 -2.37 12.64
C ARG A 454 1.06 -1.14 13.50
N GLN A 455 0.06 -0.49 14.06
CA GLN A 455 0.30 0.65 14.95
C GLN A 455 1.06 0.24 16.20
N VAL A 456 0.72 -0.89 16.82
CA VAL A 456 1.44 -1.41 17.99
C VAL A 456 2.85 -1.85 17.60
N GLN A 457 3.04 -2.38 16.40
CA GLN A 457 4.38 -2.74 15.90
C GLN A 457 5.27 -1.51 15.73
N VAL A 458 4.75 -0.43 15.16
CA VAL A 458 5.52 0.79 14.81
C VAL A 458 5.60 1.77 15.99
N HIS A 459 4.47 2.04 16.64
CA HIS A 459 4.36 3.09 17.67
C HIS A 459 4.36 2.56 19.11
N GLY A 460 4.24 1.23 19.29
CA GLY A 460 4.05 0.62 20.60
C GLY A 460 2.70 0.95 21.24
N ARG A 461 1.80 1.65 20.54
CA ARG A 461 0.46 2.02 21.00
C ARG A 461 -0.52 2.09 19.85
N LYS A 462 -1.80 1.97 20.14
CA LYS A 462 -2.88 2.34 19.21
C LYS A 462 -3.09 3.85 19.25
N ILE A 463 -3.21 4.49 18.10
CA ILE A 463 -3.62 5.89 17.97
C ILE A 463 -5.12 5.90 17.73
N PRO A 464 -5.93 6.50 18.63
CA PRO A 464 -7.38 6.55 18.47
C PRO A 464 -7.77 7.25 17.16
N VAL A 465 -8.78 6.72 16.47
CA VAL A 465 -9.25 7.30 15.21
C VAL A 465 -9.72 8.76 15.38
N GLN A 466 -10.23 9.12 16.57
CA GLN A 466 -10.61 10.48 16.92
C GLN A 466 -9.39 11.41 16.95
N GLU A 467 -8.25 10.96 17.49
CA GLU A 467 -7.00 11.72 17.46
C GLU A 467 -6.52 11.94 16.02
N MET A 468 -6.53 10.88 15.19
CA MET A 468 -6.20 10.99 13.76
C MET A 468 -7.12 11.98 13.03
N CYS A 469 -8.44 11.86 13.24
CA CYS A 469 -9.43 12.77 12.67
C CYS A 469 -9.21 14.21 13.10
N HIS A 470 -8.88 14.46 14.38
CA HIS A 470 -8.60 15.80 14.90
C HIS A 470 -7.33 16.39 14.26
N LYS A 471 -6.26 15.60 14.15
CA LYS A 471 -5.03 16.01 13.47
C LYS A 471 -5.29 16.40 12.01
N ILE A 472 -6.08 15.61 11.27
CA ILE A 472 -6.47 15.93 9.89
C ILE A 472 -7.32 17.20 9.85
N GLU A 473 -8.25 17.38 10.78
CA GLU A 473 -9.15 18.55 10.83
C GLU A 473 -8.40 19.86 11.13
N SER A 474 -7.36 19.79 11.94
CA SER A 474 -6.55 20.96 12.31
C SER A 474 -5.63 21.47 11.19
N LEU A 475 -5.34 20.66 10.15
CA LEU A 475 -4.48 21.06 9.06
C LEU A 475 -4.97 22.30 8.32
N THR A 476 -4.07 23.21 8.03
CA THR A 476 -4.30 24.40 7.22
C THR A 476 -3.80 24.24 5.79
N VAL A 477 -4.16 25.16 4.90
CA VAL A 477 -3.60 25.21 3.53
C VAL A 477 -2.10 25.42 3.54
N ASP A 478 -1.61 26.22 4.52
CA ASP A 478 -0.17 26.51 4.64
C ASP A 478 0.62 25.30 5.12
N ASP A 479 0.07 24.48 6.02
CA ASP A 479 0.68 23.21 6.43
C ASP A 479 0.85 22.28 5.25
N LEU A 480 -0.22 22.10 4.46
CA LEU A 480 -0.16 21.26 3.26
C LEU A 480 0.85 21.77 2.24
N ARG A 481 0.92 23.09 2.03
CA ARG A 481 1.88 23.72 1.12
C ARG A 481 3.32 23.53 1.61
N ARG A 482 3.57 23.70 2.92
CA ARG A 482 4.88 23.47 3.53
C ARG A 482 5.33 22.04 3.31
N VAL A 483 4.51 21.04 3.68
CA VAL A 483 4.83 19.62 3.51
C VAL A 483 5.03 19.28 2.03
N ALA A 484 4.17 19.79 1.13
CA ALA A 484 4.37 19.62 -0.31
C ALA A 484 5.69 20.21 -0.79
N SER A 485 6.08 21.38 -0.29
CA SER A 485 7.35 22.03 -0.66
C SER A 485 8.56 21.26 -0.13
N ASP A 486 8.48 20.71 1.07
CA ASP A 486 9.55 19.90 1.66
C ASP A 486 9.72 18.57 0.90
N VAL A 487 8.64 17.86 0.65
CA VAL A 487 8.65 16.56 -0.06
C VAL A 487 9.07 16.74 -1.53
N LEU A 488 8.38 17.61 -2.26
CA LEU A 488 8.59 17.79 -3.70
C LEU A 488 9.85 18.59 -4.03
N GLY A 489 10.37 19.38 -3.07
CA GLY A 489 11.63 20.07 -3.19
C GLY A 489 12.85 19.23 -2.83
N GLY A 490 12.65 17.98 -2.36
CA GLY A 490 13.75 17.14 -1.88
C GLY A 490 14.36 17.62 -0.56
N GLY A 491 13.57 18.34 0.25
CA GLY A 491 13.99 18.88 1.55
C GLY A 491 13.76 17.93 2.72
N VAL A 492 13.07 16.80 2.51
CA VAL A 492 12.84 15.80 3.57
C VAL A 492 14.17 15.19 4.01
N VAL A 493 14.38 15.14 5.33
CA VAL A 493 15.58 14.55 5.93
C VAL A 493 15.16 13.31 6.71
N ASN A 494 15.35 12.16 6.12
CA ASN A 494 15.11 10.86 6.73
C ASN A 494 16.42 10.21 7.23
N ALA A 495 16.31 9.16 8.02
CA ALA A 495 17.48 8.47 8.61
C ALA A 495 18.47 7.96 7.54
N GLY A 496 17.97 7.55 6.37
CA GLY A 496 18.78 7.09 5.24
C GLY A 496 19.50 8.19 4.46
N LYS A 497 19.31 9.47 4.81
CA LYS A 497 19.91 10.64 4.15
C LYS A 497 19.78 10.60 2.63
N GLY A 498 18.55 10.44 2.14
CA GLY A 498 18.24 10.41 0.71
C GLY A 498 18.79 11.64 -0.03
N SER A 499 19.03 11.48 -1.33
CA SER A 499 19.57 12.55 -2.17
C SER A 499 18.60 13.73 -2.37
N GLY A 500 17.30 13.50 -2.14
CA GLY A 500 16.23 14.44 -2.50
C GLY A 500 15.97 14.54 -4.00
N SER A 501 16.64 13.74 -4.81
CA SER A 501 16.42 13.68 -6.26
C SER A 501 15.13 12.94 -6.59
N PRO A 502 14.40 13.32 -7.67
CA PRO A 502 13.22 12.61 -8.11
C PRO A 502 13.58 11.22 -8.65
N THR A 503 12.71 10.25 -8.38
CA THR A 503 12.79 8.91 -8.96
C THR A 503 11.78 8.80 -10.10
N VAL A 504 12.20 8.30 -11.24
CA VAL A 504 11.34 8.06 -12.40
C VAL A 504 11.50 6.64 -12.88
N VAL A 505 10.37 5.97 -13.11
CA VAL A 505 10.32 4.70 -13.84
C VAL A 505 9.43 4.90 -15.06
N LEU A 506 9.98 4.59 -16.22
CA LEU A 506 9.32 4.76 -17.50
C LEU A 506 9.37 3.44 -18.28
N GLN A 507 8.20 2.92 -18.60
CA GLN A 507 8.03 1.90 -19.64
C GLN A 507 7.41 2.57 -20.85
N ASP A 508 8.25 2.87 -21.85
CA ASP A 508 7.81 3.54 -23.07
C ASP A 508 7.53 2.52 -24.18
N VAL A 509 6.34 2.58 -24.73
CA VAL A 509 5.92 1.71 -25.82
C VAL A 509 6.10 2.43 -27.13
N PHE A 510 6.83 1.82 -28.07
CA PHE A 510 7.05 2.39 -29.40
C PHE A 510 5.85 2.14 -30.29
N ASP A 511 5.36 3.23 -30.87
CA ASP A 511 4.51 3.17 -32.05
C ASP A 511 5.41 3.10 -33.29
N HIS A 512 5.57 1.93 -33.87
CA HIS A 512 6.35 1.70 -35.09
C HIS A 512 5.77 2.43 -36.31
N THR A 513 4.58 3.00 -36.18
CA THR A 513 3.90 3.74 -37.26
C THR A 513 4.27 5.23 -37.28
N THR A 514 4.79 5.76 -36.18
CA THR A 514 5.22 7.16 -36.06
C THR A 514 6.74 7.27 -36.15
N THR A 515 7.23 7.66 -37.31
CA THR A 515 8.66 7.83 -37.66
C THR A 515 9.41 8.91 -36.90
N SER A 516 8.89 9.51 -35.84
CA SER A 516 9.43 10.77 -35.28
C SER A 516 9.52 10.88 -33.75
N THR A 517 9.31 9.85 -32.96
CA THR A 517 9.48 10.02 -31.50
C THR A 517 10.84 9.52 -31.03
N LYS A 518 11.80 10.44 -30.95
CA LYS A 518 13.07 10.22 -30.27
C LYS A 518 12.77 9.89 -28.80
N ARG A 519 13.34 8.78 -28.30
CA ARG A 519 13.34 8.47 -26.85
C ARG A 519 13.91 9.66 -26.07
N MET A 520 13.26 10.01 -24.98
CA MET A 520 13.85 10.92 -24.00
C MET A 520 15.03 10.22 -23.30
N THR A 521 16.16 10.89 -23.23
CA THR A 521 17.28 10.41 -22.41
C THR A 521 16.98 10.65 -20.93
N TRP A 522 17.71 9.95 -20.06
CA TRP A 522 17.60 10.16 -18.62
C TRP A 522 17.87 11.62 -18.23
N GLU A 523 18.88 12.23 -18.83
CA GLU A 523 19.26 13.63 -18.60
C GLU A 523 18.15 14.60 -19.03
N GLU A 524 17.50 14.34 -20.17
CA GLU A 524 16.37 15.14 -20.66
C GLU A 524 15.17 15.06 -19.68
N ILE A 525 14.90 13.87 -19.12
CA ILE A 525 13.83 13.64 -18.13
C ILE A 525 14.16 14.43 -16.84
N GLN A 526 15.36 14.26 -16.29
CA GLN A 526 15.78 14.94 -15.08
C GLN A 526 15.76 16.46 -15.24
N GLU A 527 16.35 16.98 -16.31
CA GLU A 527 16.38 18.43 -16.56
C GLU A 527 14.97 19.00 -16.66
N ARG A 528 14.05 18.26 -17.27
CA ARG A 528 12.65 18.67 -17.38
C ARG A 528 11.98 18.78 -16.03
N ILE A 529 12.16 17.80 -15.13
CA ILE A 529 11.62 17.83 -13.76
C ILE A 529 12.22 19.01 -12.99
N TYR A 530 13.54 19.20 -13.06
CA TYR A 530 14.21 20.31 -12.37
C TYR A 530 13.79 21.70 -12.87
N ARG A 531 13.41 21.85 -14.14
CA ARG A 531 12.82 23.10 -14.67
C ARG A 531 11.51 23.48 -13.97
N TRP A 532 10.76 22.50 -13.50
CA TRP A 532 9.56 22.75 -12.69
C TRP A 532 9.88 23.09 -11.23
N GLY A 533 11.15 23.09 -10.83
CA GLY A 533 11.58 23.29 -9.45
C GLY A 533 11.21 22.15 -8.52
N LEU A 534 11.18 20.93 -9.05
CA LEU A 534 10.88 19.70 -8.32
C LEU A 534 12.17 18.89 -8.11
N GLY A 535 12.33 18.35 -6.89
CA GLY A 535 13.52 17.60 -6.50
C GLY A 535 14.75 18.45 -6.25
N ARG A 536 15.74 17.83 -5.64
CA ARG A 536 17.07 18.42 -5.36
C ARG A 536 18.07 17.91 -6.39
N ARG A 537 18.90 18.82 -6.94
CA ARG A 537 19.99 18.48 -7.86
C ARG A 537 21.17 17.85 -7.14
#